data_44594a2314b86f9d9216fa3c3c15a3dc
#
_entry.id   44594a2314b86f9d9216fa3c3c15a3dc
#
_cell.length_a   1.000
_cell.length_b   1.000
_cell.length_c   1.000
_cell.angle_alpha   90.00
_cell.angle_beta   90.00
_cell.angle_gamma   90.00
#
_symmetry.space_group_name_H-M   'P 1'
#
loop_
_entity.id
_entity.type
_entity.pdbx_description
1 polymer ?
#
loop_
_entity_poly.entity_id
_entity_poly.type
_entity_poly.pdbx_seq_one_letter_code
_entity_poly.pdbx_strand_id
1 'polypeptide(L)'
;MPNTYKFDCYSTGLIDREKLNALRQSMSDSLFAANYELKHIADKDAMFQNPKFIDDEYLIYNGLAHIDAAYDGEDGTAYTVFKRLSDGRIVGFGKRWNKHVDDCLQEISVLHKRFRAGSIACEKNADKGYLAKELRELGYAVDIYSESTNKFVKISTYLRSAWKDIFWLESTDPEYINEILDYSEFAEHDDSPDSAASLLRKLEQRTKYNPIKGGI
;
A
#
# COMPACT_ATOMS: atom_id res chain seq x y z
N MET A 1 -8.59 3.00 -24.76
CA MET A 1 -8.79 3.31 -23.33
C MET A 1 -10.23 3.74 -23.16
N PRO A 2 -10.99 3.25 -22.17
CA PRO A 2 -12.32 3.78 -21.92
C PRO A 2 -12.19 5.23 -21.47
N ASN A 3 -12.99 6.14 -22.03
CA ASN A 3 -13.05 7.52 -21.61
C ASN A 3 -13.61 7.58 -20.18
N THR A 4 -12.76 7.88 -19.20
CA THR A 4 -13.20 8.07 -17.82
C THR A 4 -13.67 9.52 -17.69
N TYR A 5 -14.97 9.70 -17.48
CA TYR A 5 -15.54 11.03 -17.18
C TYR A 5 -15.49 11.23 -15.67
N LYS A 6 -14.81 12.28 -15.21
CA LYS A 6 -14.81 12.71 -13.81
C LYS A 6 -15.79 13.86 -13.66
N PHE A 7 -16.75 13.71 -12.75
CA PHE A 7 -17.72 14.74 -12.41
C PHE A 7 -17.52 15.17 -10.96
N ASP A 8 -17.02 16.36 -10.72
CA ASP A 8 -16.91 16.94 -9.39
C ASP A 8 -18.29 17.46 -8.88
N CYS A 9 -18.33 17.86 -7.61
CA CYS A 9 -19.55 18.33 -6.98
C CYS A 9 -20.12 19.60 -7.61
N TYR A 10 -19.30 20.40 -8.29
CA TYR A 10 -19.75 21.65 -8.92
C TYR A 10 -20.39 21.40 -10.29
N SER A 11 -19.86 20.42 -11.03
CA SER A 11 -20.35 20.10 -12.38
C SER A 11 -21.64 19.30 -12.39
N THR A 12 -21.91 18.53 -11.34
CA THR A 12 -23.12 17.67 -11.26
C THR A 12 -24.36 18.39 -10.80
N GLY A 13 -24.23 19.47 -10.01
CA GLY A 13 -25.36 20.18 -9.41
C GLY A 13 -26.19 19.36 -8.42
N LEU A 14 -25.70 18.18 -8.00
CA LEU A 14 -26.42 17.27 -7.08
C LEU A 14 -26.50 17.81 -5.65
N ILE A 15 -25.60 18.69 -5.26
CA ILE A 15 -25.56 19.33 -3.96
C ILE A 15 -25.60 20.82 -4.18
N ASP A 16 -26.49 21.53 -3.48
CA ASP A 16 -26.58 22.98 -3.57
C ASP A 16 -25.34 23.69 -2.96
N ARG A 17 -25.08 24.93 -3.38
CA ARG A 17 -23.88 25.66 -2.96
C ARG A 17 -23.83 25.99 -1.49
N GLU A 18 -24.97 26.22 -0.84
CA GLU A 18 -25.02 26.52 0.59
C GLU A 18 -24.60 25.30 1.40
N LYS A 19 -25.11 24.13 1.01
CA LYS A 19 -24.76 22.85 1.63
C LYS A 19 -23.28 22.49 1.38
N LEU A 20 -22.75 22.73 0.17
CA LEU A 20 -21.32 22.55 -0.12
C LEU A 20 -20.44 23.46 0.74
N ASN A 21 -20.84 24.72 0.93
CA ASN A 21 -20.10 25.64 1.80
C ASN A 21 -20.12 25.21 3.27
N ALA A 22 -21.27 24.73 3.76
CA ALA A 22 -21.37 24.19 5.11
C ALA A 22 -20.49 22.94 5.32
N LEU A 23 -20.48 22.03 4.34
CA LEU A 23 -19.62 20.86 4.36
C LEU A 23 -18.14 21.25 4.33
N ARG A 24 -17.77 22.24 3.51
CA ARG A 24 -16.38 22.73 3.44
C ARG A 24 -15.91 23.34 4.77
N GLN A 25 -16.79 23.96 5.54
CA GLN A 25 -16.47 24.50 6.87
C GLN A 25 -16.42 23.44 7.97
N SER A 26 -17.02 22.28 7.74
CA SER A 26 -17.11 21.18 8.73
C SER A 26 -15.99 20.15 8.64
N MET A 27 -15.14 20.22 7.63
CA MET A 27 -14.06 19.25 7.41
C MET A 27 -12.77 19.94 6.90
N SER A 28 -11.65 19.21 6.88
CA SER A 28 -10.40 19.73 6.34
C SER A 28 -10.48 19.96 4.84
N ASP A 29 -9.65 20.88 4.31
CA ASP A 29 -9.60 21.17 2.86
C ASP A 29 -9.21 19.92 2.04
N SER A 30 -8.33 19.06 2.56
CA SER A 30 -7.95 17.81 1.91
C SER A 30 -9.11 16.83 1.83
N LEU A 31 -9.87 16.68 2.92
CA LEU A 31 -11.03 15.80 2.96
C LEU A 31 -12.16 16.31 2.05
N PHE A 32 -12.40 17.62 2.04
CA PHE A 32 -13.39 18.22 1.14
C PHE A 32 -12.99 18.03 -0.33
N ALA A 33 -11.71 18.28 -0.67
CA ALA A 33 -11.20 18.12 -2.03
C ALA A 33 -11.29 16.67 -2.51
N ALA A 34 -10.96 15.70 -1.65
CA ALA A 34 -11.04 14.28 -1.98
C ALA A 34 -12.49 13.84 -2.25
N ASN A 35 -13.42 14.20 -1.35
CA ASN A 35 -14.79 13.70 -1.40
C ASN A 35 -15.69 14.43 -2.40
N TYR A 36 -15.46 15.72 -2.63
CA TYR A 36 -16.36 16.57 -3.41
C TYR A 36 -15.72 17.15 -4.68
N GLU A 37 -14.41 17.39 -4.71
CA GLU A 37 -13.73 17.93 -5.88
C GLU A 37 -12.97 16.85 -6.67
N LEU A 38 -12.93 15.61 -6.18
CA LEU A 38 -12.15 14.49 -6.75
C LEU A 38 -10.66 14.85 -6.92
N LYS A 39 -10.15 15.65 -6.00
CA LYS A 39 -8.75 16.09 -5.95
C LYS A 39 -8.14 15.65 -4.64
N HIS A 40 -6.99 15.01 -4.71
CA HIS A 40 -6.19 14.80 -3.52
C HIS A 40 -5.37 16.07 -3.26
N ILE A 41 -5.61 16.71 -2.11
CA ILE A 41 -4.79 17.83 -1.61
C ILE A 41 -4.10 17.33 -0.36
N ALA A 42 -2.79 17.10 -0.45
CA ALA A 42 -2.00 16.75 0.70
C ALA A 42 -2.05 17.88 1.73
N ASP A 43 -2.37 17.55 2.96
CA ASP A 43 -2.24 18.46 4.08
C ASP A 43 -0.76 18.90 4.19
N LYS A 44 -0.48 20.17 4.53
CA LYS A 44 0.92 20.66 4.65
C LYS A 44 1.73 19.84 5.65
N ASP A 45 1.05 19.24 6.63
CA ASP A 45 1.62 18.40 7.67
C ASP A 45 1.46 16.90 7.40
N ALA A 46 0.95 16.51 6.22
CA ALA A 46 0.77 15.10 5.86
C ALA A 46 2.12 14.37 5.88
N MET A 47 2.11 13.17 6.48
CA MET A 47 3.32 12.34 6.62
C MET A 47 3.89 11.92 5.27
N PHE A 48 3.03 11.73 4.28
CA PHE A 48 3.36 11.28 2.93
C PHE A 48 2.82 12.26 1.89
N GLN A 49 3.66 12.67 0.96
CA GLN A 49 3.32 13.62 -0.10
C GLN A 49 4.07 13.27 -1.38
N ASN A 50 3.53 13.72 -2.52
CA ASN A 50 4.21 13.64 -3.81
C ASN A 50 4.74 12.24 -4.17
N PRO A 51 3.88 11.20 -4.27
CA PRO A 51 4.31 9.87 -4.68
C PRO A 51 4.94 9.93 -6.07
N LYS A 52 6.03 9.21 -6.27
CA LYS A 52 6.71 9.10 -7.56
C LYS A 52 6.23 7.86 -8.28
N PHE A 53 6.06 7.96 -9.58
CA PHE A 53 5.61 6.86 -10.43
C PHE A 53 6.64 6.51 -11.50
N ILE A 54 6.57 5.26 -11.96
CA ILE A 54 7.42 4.71 -13.02
C ILE A 54 6.61 3.69 -13.84
N ASP A 55 6.79 3.69 -15.16
CA ASP A 55 6.06 2.81 -16.09
C ASP A 55 6.78 1.49 -16.41
N ASP A 56 8.03 1.32 -15.95
CA ASP A 56 8.81 0.10 -16.22
C ASP A 56 8.52 -1.02 -15.21
N GLU A 57 7.57 -1.90 -15.57
CA GLU A 57 7.16 -3.03 -14.74
C GLU A 57 8.28 -4.08 -14.54
N TYR A 58 9.23 -4.20 -15.47
CA TYR A 58 10.31 -5.20 -15.33
C TYR A 58 11.23 -4.92 -14.14
N LEU A 59 11.29 -3.68 -13.69
CA LEU A 59 12.10 -3.28 -12.55
C LEU A 59 11.66 -3.92 -11.23
N ILE A 60 10.37 -4.31 -11.09
CA ILE A 60 9.84 -4.93 -9.85
C ILE A 60 10.02 -6.46 -9.83
N TYR A 61 10.36 -7.09 -10.95
CA TYR A 61 10.45 -8.55 -11.06
C TYR A 61 11.45 -9.13 -10.03
N ASN A 62 11.05 -10.25 -9.42
CA ASN A 62 11.75 -10.92 -8.31
C ASN A 62 11.83 -10.07 -7.03
N GLY A 63 10.96 -9.10 -6.88
CA GLY A 63 10.76 -8.36 -5.63
C GLY A 63 10.19 -9.25 -4.53
N LEU A 64 10.14 -8.74 -3.31
CA LEU A 64 9.46 -9.37 -2.19
C LEU A 64 8.00 -8.92 -2.15
N ALA A 65 7.13 -9.78 -1.66
CA ALA A 65 5.74 -9.46 -1.46
C ALA A 65 5.34 -9.50 0.02
N HIS A 66 4.29 -8.79 0.37
CA HIS A 66 3.64 -8.81 1.68
C HIS A 66 2.13 -8.81 1.50
N ILE A 67 1.44 -9.53 2.39
CA ILE A 67 -0.01 -9.46 2.54
C ILE A 67 -0.31 -9.01 3.96
N ASP A 68 -1.04 -7.92 4.09
CA ASP A 68 -1.80 -7.56 5.27
C ASP A 68 -3.22 -8.05 5.07
N ALA A 69 -3.68 -8.95 5.93
CA ALA A 69 -4.87 -9.74 5.68
C ALA A 69 -6.01 -9.34 6.59
N ALA A 70 -7.16 -8.97 6.01
CA ALA A 70 -8.42 -8.84 6.73
C ALA A 70 -9.07 -10.21 6.93
N TYR A 71 -9.50 -10.48 8.16
CA TYR A 71 -10.20 -11.71 8.53
C TYR A 71 -11.64 -11.44 8.96
N ASP A 72 -11.92 -10.29 9.56
CA ASP A 72 -13.24 -9.87 10.01
C ASP A 72 -13.34 -8.34 10.05
N GLY A 73 -14.56 -7.81 9.98
CA GLY A 73 -14.86 -6.39 10.19
C GLY A 73 -14.76 -5.50 8.97
N GLU A 74 -14.39 -4.24 9.20
CA GLU A 74 -14.27 -3.18 8.18
C GLU A 74 -12.84 -3.06 7.62
N ASP A 75 -11.90 -3.88 8.11
CA ASP A 75 -10.50 -3.87 7.66
C ASP A 75 -10.39 -4.40 6.23
N GLY A 76 -9.40 -3.90 5.50
CA GLY A 76 -9.11 -4.27 4.13
C GLY A 76 -7.92 -5.23 4.03
N THR A 77 -7.90 -6.03 2.96
CA THR A 77 -6.71 -6.79 2.59
C THR A 77 -5.82 -5.95 1.70
N ALA A 78 -4.54 -5.83 2.06
CA ALA A 78 -3.53 -5.14 1.24
C ALA A 78 -2.45 -6.11 0.75
N TYR A 79 -2.08 -5.98 -0.53
CA TYR A 79 -0.96 -6.68 -1.15
C TYR A 79 0.07 -5.69 -1.66
N THR A 80 1.31 -5.87 -1.24
CA THR A 80 2.44 -4.99 -1.59
C THR A 80 3.57 -5.81 -2.21
N VAL A 81 4.20 -5.28 -3.25
CA VAL A 81 5.47 -5.80 -3.78
C VAL A 81 6.50 -4.68 -3.80
N PHE A 82 7.70 -4.96 -3.29
CA PHE A 82 8.84 -4.05 -3.40
C PHE A 82 10.08 -4.75 -3.92
N LYS A 83 10.84 -4.03 -4.72
CA LYS A 83 12.20 -4.41 -5.11
C LYS A 83 13.15 -3.25 -4.93
N ARG A 84 14.23 -3.47 -4.18
CA ARG A 84 15.35 -2.53 -4.11
C ARG A 84 16.27 -2.74 -5.29
N LEU A 85 16.56 -1.68 -6.01
CA LEU A 85 17.50 -1.67 -7.13
C LEU A 85 18.92 -1.40 -6.63
N SER A 86 19.91 -1.67 -7.50
CA SER A 86 21.33 -1.47 -7.19
C SER A 86 21.73 0.00 -6.96
N ASP A 87 20.95 0.93 -7.50
CA ASP A 87 21.12 2.38 -7.32
C ASP A 87 20.46 2.93 -6.04
N GLY A 88 19.83 2.07 -5.25
CA GLY A 88 19.17 2.40 -3.99
C GLY A 88 17.67 2.71 -4.12
N ARG A 89 17.17 2.95 -5.33
CA ARG A 89 15.71 3.13 -5.54
C ARG A 89 14.94 1.87 -5.14
N ILE A 90 13.69 2.07 -4.75
CA ILE A 90 12.75 0.99 -4.45
C ILE A 90 11.60 1.10 -5.44
N VAL A 91 11.40 0.08 -6.26
CA VAL A 91 10.21 0.00 -7.13
C VAL A 91 9.11 -0.74 -6.38
N GLY A 92 7.91 -0.16 -6.38
CA GLY A 92 6.78 -0.63 -5.61
C GLY A 92 5.51 -0.84 -6.43
N PHE A 93 4.72 -1.80 -6.00
CA PHE A 93 3.34 -1.99 -6.42
C PHE A 93 2.50 -2.25 -5.18
N GLY A 94 1.29 -1.69 -5.14
CA GLY A 94 0.32 -1.93 -4.08
C GLY A 94 -1.08 -2.09 -4.64
N LYS A 95 -1.88 -2.93 -3.99
CA LYS A 95 -3.31 -3.07 -4.22
C LYS A 95 -4.03 -3.37 -2.92
N ARG A 96 -5.21 -2.79 -2.74
CA ARG A 96 -6.07 -3.07 -1.59
C ARG A 96 -7.45 -3.55 -2.04
N TRP A 97 -8.13 -4.25 -1.13
CA TRP A 97 -9.50 -4.71 -1.29
C TRP A 97 -10.23 -4.53 0.04
N ASN A 98 -11.43 -3.99 0.00
CA ASN A 98 -12.35 -3.97 1.16
C ASN A 98 -13.05 -5.33 1.29
N LYS A 99 -12.25 -6.40 1.50
CA LYS A 99 -12.72 -7.79 1.49
C LYS A 99 -11.85 -8.66 2.38
N HIS A 100 -12.43 -9.76 2.84
CA HIS A 100 -11.71 -10.86 3.47
C HIS A 100 -10.60 -11.39 2.56
N VAL A 101 -9.49 -11.80 3.13
CA VAL A 101 -8.30 -12.24 2.37
C VAL A 101 -8.60 -13.41 1.43
N ASP A 102 -9.47 -14.33 1.82
CA ASP A 102 -9.83 -15.49 0.98
C ASP A 102 -10.46 -15.08 -0.36
N ASP A 103 -11.27 -14.03 -0.36
CA ASP A 103 -11.88 -13.47 -1.57
C ASP A 103 -10.86 -12.77 -2.49
N CYS A 104 -9.66 -12.50 -1.97
CA CYS A 104 -8.59 -11.82 -2.70
C CYS A 104 -7.49 -12.78 -3.21
N LEU A 105 -7.40 -14.00 -2.68
CA LEU A 105 -6.28 -14.93 -2.94
C LEU A 105 -6.07 -15.22 -4.42
N GLN A 106 -7.14 -15.35 -5.20
CA GLN A 106 -7.03 -15.61 -6.63
C GLN A 106 -6.39 -14.40 -7.36
N GLU A 107 -6.81 -13.20 -7.05
CA GLU A 107 -6.28 -11.99 -7.68
C GLU A 107 -4.84 -11.72 -7.21
N ILE A 108 -4.55 -11.92 -5.92
CA ILE A 108 -3.19 -11.89 -5.37
C ILE A 108 -2.28 -12.87 -6.13
N SER A 109 -2.75 -14.10 -6.38
CA SER A 109 -2.00 -15.10 -7.13
C SER A 109 -1.67 -14.65 -8.55
N VAL A 110 -2.62 -14.00 -9.23
CA VAL A 110 -2.40 -13.43 -10.58
C VAL A 110 -1.33 -12.34 -10.54
N LEU A 111 -1.43 -11.40 -9.60
CA LEU A 111 -0.46 -10.31 -9.44
C LEU A 111 0.93 -10.83 -9.06
N HIS A 112 1.00 -11.79 -8.14
CA HIS A 112 2.25 -12.40 -7.70
C HIS A 112 3.01 -13.07 -8.86
N LYS A 113 2.28 -13.80 -9.72
CA LYS A 113 2.83 -14.40 -10.95
C LYS A 113 3.24 -13.35 -11.97
N ARG A 114 2.40 -12.32 -12.18
CA ARG A 114 2.69 -11.21 -13.11
C ARG A 114 4.03 -10.57 -12.79
N PHE A 115 4.27 -10.24 -11.53
CA PHE A 115 5.52 -9.61 -11.10
C PHE A 115 6.67 -10.60 -10.84
N ARG A 116 6.42 -11.91 -11.04
CA ARG A 116 7.39 -12.96 -10.67
C ARG A 116 7.93 -12.73 -9.27
N ALA A 117 7.07 -12.29 -8.36
CA ALA A 117 7.48 -11.94 -7.02
C ALA A 117 8.07 -13.16 -6.29
N GLY A 118 8.99 -12.91 -5.38
CA GLY A 118 9.67 -13.93 -4.63
C GLY A 118 8.83 -14.49 -3.48
N SER A 119 9.36 -14.50 -2.25
CA SER A 119 8.58 -14.93 -1.10
C SER A 119 7.52 -13.90 -0.70
N ILE A 120 6.41 -14.40 -0.16
CA ILE A 120 5.35 -13.59 0.45
C ILE A 120 5.59 -13.57 1.96
N ALA A 121 5.71 -12.39 2.54
CA ALA A 121 5.68 -12.21 3.98
C ALA A 121 4.23 -12.01 4.43
N CYS A 122 3.85 -12.62 5.54
CA CYS A 122 2.57 -12.38 6.21
C CYS A 122 2.75 -12.48 7.73
N GLU A 123 1.95 -11.69 8.45
CA GLU A 123 1.98 -11.72 9.90
C GLU A 123 1.25 -12.96 10.43
N LYS A 124 1.81 -13.55 11.50
CA LYS A 124 1.16 -14.62 12.25
C LYS A 124 0.11 -14.03 13.19
N ASN A 125 -1.03 -13.65 12.64
CA ASN A 125 -2.12 -13.05 13.39
C ASN A 125 -3.12 -14.06 13.92
N ALA A 126 -4.34 -13.61 14.18
CA ALA A 126 -5.45 -14.35 14.79
C ALA A 126 -5.81 -15.65 14.05
N ASP A 127 -5.45 -15.79 12.78
CA ASP A 127 -5.67 -16.98 11.95
C ASP A 127 -4.78 -18.19 12.27
N LYS A 128 -3.86 -18.05 13.24
CA LYS A 128 -2.91 -19.10 13.63
C LYS A 128 -2.07 -19.67 12.49
N GLY A 129 -1.91 -18.92 11.38
CA GLY A 129 -1.13 -19.32 10.21
C GLY A 129 -1.93 -19.97 9.10
N TYR A 130 -3.25 -19.80 9.09
CA TYR A 130 -4.15 -20.28 8.02
C TYR A 130 -3.72 -19.71 6.66
N LEU A 131 -3.59 -18.39 6.52
CA LEU A 131 -3.16 -17.74 5.27
C LEU A 131 -1.84 -18.32 4.75
N ALA A 132 -0.88 -18.52 5.65
CA ALA A 132 0.41 -19.07 5.25
C ALA A 132 0.32 -20.50 4.73
N LYS A 133 -0.62 -21.29 5.23
CA LYS A 133 -0.90 -22.65 4.74
C LYS A 133 -1.50 -22.58 3.33
N GLU A 134 -2.54 -21.77 3.12
CA GLU A 134 -3.19 -21.59 1.82
C GLU A 134 -2.18 -21.11 0.75
N LEU A 135 -1.34 -20.13 1.07
CA LEU A 135 -0.31 -19.65 0.16
C LEU A 135 0.73 -20.72 -0.19
N ARG A 136 1.10 -21.60 0.77
CA ARG A 136 2.01 -22.72 0.50
C ARG A 136 1.36 -23.79 -0.36
N GLU A 137 0.07 -24.06 -0.18
CA GLU A 137 -0.70 -24.98 -1.03
C GLU A 137 -0.80 -24.46 -2.48
N LEU A 138 -0.80 -23.14 -2.67
CA LEU A 138 -0.67 -22.49 -3.98
C LEU A 138 0.76 -22.52 -4.54
N GLY A 139 1.73 -23.09 -3.81
CA GLY A 139 3.13 -23.25 -4.24
C GLY A 139 4.03 -22.06 -3.97
N TYR A 140 3.62 -21.09 -3.13
CA TYR A 140 4.44 -19.92 -2.82
C TYR A 140 5.37 -20.15 -1.64
N ALA A 141 6.56 -19.55 -1.69
CA ALA A 141 7.44 -19.44 -0.53
C ALA A 141 6.88 -18.39 0.43
N VAL A 142 6.64 -18.78 1.69
CA VAL A 142 6.01 -17.91 2.69
C VAL A 142 6.92 -17.69 3.88
N ASP A 143 7.15 -16.42 4.21
CA ASP A 143 7.88 -15.93 5.38
C ASP A 143 6.89 -15.45 6.45
N ILE A 144 6.67 -16.25 7.49
CA ILE A 144 5.76 -15.90 8.59
C ILE A 144 6.56 -15.17 9.66
N TYR A 145 6.01 -14.08 10.18
CA TYR A 145 6.61 -13.34 11.28
C TYR A 145 5.54 -12.90 12.30
N SER A 146 5.97 -12.57 13.50
CA SER A 146 5.13 -11.94 14.52
C SER A 146 5.52 -10.49 14.65
N GLU A 147 4.52 -9.61 14.76
CA GLU A 147 4.72 -8.18 14.96
C GLU A 147 4.43 -7.82 16.42
N SER A 148 5.27 -7.00 17.00
CA SER A 148 5.11 -6.44 18.34
C SER A 148 5.29 -4.93 18.37
N THR A 149 5.68 -4.35 17.23
CA THR A 149 5.92 -2.91 17.11
C THR A 149 4.59 -2.18 16.90
N ASN A 150 4.41 -1.07 17.59
CA ASN A 150 3.25 -0.20 17.33
C ASN A 150 3.22 0.22 15.85
N LYS A 151 2.04 0.18 15.21
CA LYS A 151 1.86 0.46 13.78
C LYS A 151 2.38 1.84 13.40
N PHE A 152 2.02 2.89 14.13
CA PHE A 152 2.49 4.25 13.86
C PHE A 152 4.02 4.35 13.88
N VAL A 153 4.65 3.73 14.88
CA VAL A 153 6.13 3.68 14.97
C VAL A 153 6.72 2.94 13.78
N LYS A 154 6.13 1.82 13.39
CA LYS A 154 6.57 1.01 12.23
C LYS A 154 6.47 1.82 10.93
N ILE A 155 5.31 2.41 10.66
CA ILE A 155 5.05 3.20 9.45
C ILE A 155 5.97 4.44 9.39
N SER A 156 6.11 5.16 10.51
CA SER A 156 7.00 6.32 10.61
C SER A 156 8.47 5.95 10.43
N THR A 157 8.89 4.79 10.94
CA THR A 157 10.29 4.37 10.88
C THR A 157 10.67 3.86 9.49
N TYR A 158 9.84 3.03 8.87
CA TYR A 158 10.21 2.33 7.64
C TYR A 158 9.64 3.01 6.40
N LEU A 159 8.33 3.25 6.33
CA LEU A 159 7.72 3.80 5.13
C LEU A 159 8.07 5.27 4.92
N ARG A 160 7.96 6.09 5.98
CA ARG A 160 8.30 7.52 5.88
C ARG A 160 9.77 7.73 5.52
N SER A 161 10.68 6.95 6.11
CA SER A 161 12.12 7.09 5.84
C SER A 161 12.48 6.71 4.40
N ALA A 162 11.80 5.71 3.84
CA ALA A 162 12.05 5.23 2.48
C ALA A 162 11.23 5.99 1.41
N TRP A 163 10.22 6.80 1.79
CA TRP A 163 9.23 7.36 0.88
C TRP A 163 9.83 8.08 -0.32
N LYS A 164 10.87 8.88 -0.11
CA LYS A 164 11.55 9.63 -1.17
C LYS A 164 12.26 8.73 -2.19
N ASP A 165 12.57 7.48 -1.83
CA ASP A 165 13.30 6.51 -2.65
C ASP A 165 12.36 5.50 -3.31
N ILE A 166 11.04 5.55 -3.00
CA ILE A 166 10.03 4.68 -3.58
C ILE A 166 9.50 5.28 -4.89
N PHE A 167 9.47 4.44 -5.92
CA PHE A 167 8.85 4.68 -7.22
C PHE A 167 7.76 3.64 -7.42
N TRP A 168 6.51 4.06 -7.37
CA TRP A 168 5.37 3.20 -7.57
C TRP A 168 5.16 2.92 -9.06
N LEU A 169 4.78 1.69 -9.41
CA LEU A 169 4.34 1.42 -10.78
C LEU A 169 3.07 2.21 -11.09
N GLU A 170 2.93 2.72 -12.33
CA GLU A 170 1.71 3.42 -12.75
C GLU A 170 0.46 2.54 -12.65
N SER A 171 0.64 1.22 -12.66
CA SER A 171 -0.44 0.25 -12.45
C SER A 171 -0.81 0.01 -10.98
N THR A 172 -0.15 0.69 -10.03
CA THR A 172 -0.53 0.64 -8.61
C THR A 172 -1.95 1.15 -8.42
N ASP A 173 -2.68 0.49 -7.53
CA ASP A 173 -4.05 0.85 -7.19
C ASP A 173 -4.12 2.27 -6.61
N PRO A 174 -4.91 3.18 -7.20
CA PRO A 174 -5.04 4.53 -6.67
C PRO A 174 -5.57 4.57 -5.23
N GLU A 175 -6.47 3.65 -4.83
CA GLU A 175 -6.99 3.59 -3.47
C GLU A 175 -5.90 3.21 -2.47
N TYR A 176 -4.99 2.32 -2.86
CA TYR A 176 -3.82 1.96 -2.05
C TYR A 176 -2.92 3.18 -1.78
N ILE A 177 -2.64 3.98 -2.80
CA ILE A 177 -1.81 5.19 -2.67
C ILE A 177 -2.54 6.26 -1.85
N ASN A 178 -3.84 6.46 -2.08
CA ASN A 178 -4.62 7.45 -1.34
C ASN A 178 -4.66 7.14 0.16
N GLU A 179 -4.83 5.87 0.55
CA GLU A 179 -4.78 5.47 1.96
C GLU A 179 -3.43 5.77 2.61
N ILE A 180 -2.31 5.61 1.88
CA ILE A 180 -0.99 6.02 2.38
C ILE A 180 -0.90 7.54 2.53
N LEU A 181 -1.40 8.30 1.54
CA LEU A 181 -1.33 9.77 1.55
C LEU A 181 -2.21 10.38 2.65
N ASP A 182 -3.34 9.74 2.95
CA ASP A 182 -4.28 10.17 3.99
C ASP A 182 -3.93 9.64 5.40
N TYR A 183 -2.87 8.83 5.51
CA TYR A 183 -2.49 8.21 6.77
C TYR A 183 -2.08 9.22 7.83
N SER A 184 -2.65 9.06 9.02
CA SER A 184 -2.29 9.77 10.25
C SER A 184 -2.23 8.79 11.42
N GLU A 185 -1.72 9.23 12.58
CA GLU A 185 -1.65 8.39 13.80
C GLU A 185 -3.02 7.83 14.23
N PHE A 186 -4.10 8.53 13.87
CA PHE A 186 -5.47 8.20 14.25
C PHE A 186 -6.31 7.75 13.05
N ALA A 187 -5.68 7.32 11.96
CA ALA A 187 -6.40 6.83 10.78
C ALA A 187 -7.21 5.58 11.13
N GLU A 188 -8.45 5.53 10.66
CA GLU A 188 -9.35 4.37 10.81
C GLU A 188 -8.87 3.16 10.00
N HIS A 189 -8.26 3.43 8.84
CA HIS A 189 -7.73 2.43 7.92
C HIS A 189 -6.25 2.66 7.72
N ASP A 190 -5.47 1.59 7.84
CA ASP A 190 -4.00 1.64 7.74
C ASP A 190 -3.39 0.42 7.03
N ASP A 191 -4.21 -0.38 6.34
CA ASP A 191 -3.78 -1.65 5.72
C ASP A 191 -2.66 -1.43 4.69
N SER A 192 -2.81 -0.44 3.81
CA SER A 192 -1.81 -0.12 2.77
C SER A 192 -0.50 0.40 3.35
N PRO A 193 -0.47 1.41 4.24
CA PRO A 193 0.77 1.88 4.84
C PRO A 193 1.39 0.84 5.76
N ASP A 194 0.60 0.02 6.44
CA ASP A 194 1.10 -1.04 7.31
C ASP A 194 1.76 -2.17 6.52
N SER A 195 1.12 -2.62 5.44
CA SER A 195 1.69 -3.59 4.51
C SER A 195 2.99 -3.10 3.89
N ALA A 196 3.03 -1.84 3.42
CA ALA A 196 4.22 -1.23 2.86
C ALA A 196 5.38 -1.13 3.88
N ALA A 197 5.09 -0.67 5.10
CA ALA A 197 6.09 -0.54 6.16
C ALA A 197 6.66 -1.89 6.58
N SER A 198 5.81 -2.91 6.71
CA SER A 198 6.20 -4.27 7.04
C SER A 198 7.16 -4.86 6.00
N LEU A 199 6.87 -4.67 4.72
CA LEU A 199 7.72 -5.15 3.65
C LEU A 199 9.05 -4.41 3.56
N LEU A 200 9.08 -3.11 3.78
CA LEU A 200 10.32 -2.32 3.84
C LEU A 200 11.23 -2.78 4.97
N ARG A 201 10.68 -3.04 6.14
CA ARG A 201 11.43 -3.62 7.26
C ARG A 201 12.08 -4.95 6.88
N LYS A 202 11.35 -5.81 6.16
CA LYS A 202 11.89 -7.09 5.67
C LYS A 202 13.01 -6.91 4.64
N LEU A 203 12.88 -5.95 3.73
CA LEU A 203 13.92 -5.60 2.77
C LEU A 203 15.21 -5.13 3.46
N GLU A 204 15.11 -4.31 4.50
CA GLU A 204 16.27 -3.87 5.27
C GLU A 204 16.97 -5.02 6.01
N GLN A 205 16.19 -5.91 6.63
CA GLN A 205 16.73 -7.08 7.32
C GLN A 205 17.53 -7.95 6.34
N ARG A 206 17.02 -8.23 5.14
CA ARG A 206 17.72 -9.04 4.14
C ARG A 206 19.00 -8.38 3.66
N THR A 207 19.04 -7.08 3.51
CA THR A 207 20.26 -6.34 3.12
C THR A 207 21.35 -6.44 4.18
N LYS A 208 21.00 -6.45 5.46
CA LYS A 208 21.95 -6.61 6.57
C LYS A 208 22.54 -8.04 6.65
N TYR A 209 21.75 -9.06 6.31
CA TYR A 209 22.19 -10.46 6.36
C TYR A 209 22.95 -10.93 5.11
N ASN A 210 22.82 -10.24 3.97
CA ASN A 210 23.59 -10.46 2.76
C ASN A 210 24.38 -9.19 2.41
N PRO A 211 25.43 -8.83 3.14
CA PRO A 211 26.34 -7.80 2.67
C PRO A 211 26.89 -8.30 1.33
N ILE A 212 26.71 -7.51 0.27
CA ILE A 212 27.32 -7.77 -1.03
C ILE A 212 28.79 -8.06 -0.74
N LYS A 213 29.23 -9.30 -0.97
CA LYS A 213 30.64 -9.61 -0.93
C LYS A 213 31.26 -8.81 -2.07
N GLY A 214 31.79 -7.65 -1.72
CA GLY A 214 32.60 -6.86 -2.63
C GLY A 214 33.72 -7.77 -3.15
N GLY A 215 33.57 -8.20 -4.40
CA GLY A 215 34.66 -8.82 -5.10
C GLY A 215 35.76 -7.79 -5.26
N ILE A 216 36.94 -8.18 -4.84
CA ILE A 216 38.22 -7.57 -5.18
C ILE A 216 38.44 -7.74 -6.69
#